data_a05a033605a18d143dc188617a5bed76
#
_entry.id   a05a033605a18d143dc188617a5bed76
#
_cell.length_a   1.000
_cell.length_b   1.000
_cell.length_c   1.000
_cell.angle_alpha   90.00
_cell.angle_beta   90.00
_cell.angle_gamma   90.00
#
_symmetry.space_group_name_H-M   'P 1'
#
loop_
_entity.id
_entity.type
_entity.pdbx_description
1 polymer ?
#
loop_
_entity_poly.entity_id
_entity_poly.type
_entity_poly.pdbx_seq_one_letter_code
_entity_poly.pdbx_strand_id
1 'polypeptide(L)'
;MPKIVDHHQRRTEIIWGLWAVISERGIEGVTFQAVARAAGISVGRIQHYFASKDELVLAGCSAIVDGASTEHEDRSTGLDAWEVLIELLVHPIPRTPEFRIGVSVWYAYLVRAFVDPRIAEIMRSAIRGTREEAEELLRLAGAPVIHGARLAALSQGLTQQVLTGAMDPDEAVTILEAEVDHLRSESGALETRS
;
A
#
# COMPACT_ATOMS: atom_id res chain seq x y z
N MET A 1 23.53 -8.32 23.20
CA MET A 1 22.89 -8.25 21.88
C MET A 1 22.08 -6.96 21.65
N PRO A 2 22.56 -5.74 21.84
CA PRO A 2 21.79 -4.52 21.60
C PRO A 2 22.02 -3.88 20.24
N LYS A 3 23.11 -4.20 19.52
CA LYS A 3 23.58 -3.41 18.38
C LYS A 3 22.80 -3.62 17.05
N ILE A 4 22.23 -4.78 16.81
CA ILE A 4 21.53 -5.10 15.55
C ILE A 4 20.08 -4.55 15.57
N VAL A 5 19.41 -4.68 16.71
CA VAL A 5 18.04 -4.15 16.92
C VAL A 5 18.03 -2.63 16.79
N ASP A 6 19.05 -1.95 17.34
CA ASP A 6 19.18 -0.48 17.24
C ASP A 6 19.39 0.01 15.80
N HIS A 7 20.13 -0.74 14.97
CA HIS A 7 20.40 -0.34 13.57
C HIS A 7 19.12 -0.41 12.70
N HIS A 8 18.33 -1.46 12.83
CA HIS A 8 17.08 -1.61 12.08
C HIS A 8 16.03 -0.58 12.51
N GLN A 9 15.87 -0.40 13.81
CA GLN A 9 14.94 0.58 14.38
C GLN A 9 15.28 2.00 13.91
N ARG A 10 16.57 2.38 13.90
CA ARG A 10 17.01 3.70 13.43
C ARG A 10 16.77 3.92 11.95
N ARG A 11 16.95 2.89 11.14
CA ARG A 11 16.63 2.96 9.70
C ARG A 11 15.14 3.22 9.47
N THR A 12 14.27 2.57 10.24
CA THR A 12 12.83 2.77 10.22
C THR A 12 12.43 4.20 10.63
N GLU A 13 13.02 4.75 11.68
CA GLU A 13 12.78 6.14 12.11
C GLU A 13 13.13 7.15 11.02
N ILE A 14 14.22 6.93 10.28
CA ILE A 14 14.62 7.78 9.15
C ILE A 14 13.58 7.68 8.02
N ILE A 15 13.09 6.49 7.73
CA ILE A 15 12.07 6.26 6.70
C ILE A 15 10.75 6.94 7.07
N TRP A 16 10.33 6.92 8.33
CA TRP A 16 9.15 7.69 8.77
C TRP A 16 9.34 9.20 8.58
N GLY A 17 10.52 9.74 8.91
CA GLY A 17 10.85 11.13 8.61
C GLY A 17 10.83 11.45 7.12
N LEU A 18 11.27 10.52 6.27
CA LEU A 18 11.19 10.62 4.81
C LEU A 18 9.72 10.68 4.35
N TRP A 19 8.85 9.77 4.84
CA TRP A 19 7.44 9.74 4.47
C TRP A 19 6.68 10.99 4.92
N ALA A 20 7.01 11.55 6.09
CA ALA A 20 6.47 12.84 6.52
C ALA A 20 6.84 13.96 5.53
N VAL A 21 8.09 14.02 5.05
CA VAL A 21 8.51 15.00 4.03
C VAL A 21 7.81 14.76 2.71
N ILE A 22 7.67 13.51 2.26
CA ILE A 22 7.00 13.18 1.00
C ILE A 22 5.52 13.57 1.05
N SER A 23 4.82 13.30 2.15
CA SER A 23 3.40 13.65 2.29
C SER A 23 3.14 15.15 2.28
N GLU A 24 4.08 15.96 2.81
CA GLU A 24 3.95 17.42 2.86
C GLU A 24 4.41 18.12 1.57
N ARG A 25 5.46 17.60 0.90
CA ARG A 25 6.21 18.34 -0.14
C ARG A 25 6.47 17.53 -1.40
N GLY A 26 5.96 16.32 -1.47
CA GLY A 26 6.29 15.38 -2.54
C GLY A 26 7.73 14.87 -2.51
N ILE A 27 8.06 13.95 -3.39
CA ILE A 27 9.41 13.35 -3.50
C ILE A 27 10.49 14.40 -3.86
N GLU A 28 10.12 15.42 -4.62
CA GLU A 28 11.06 16.49 -5.02
C GLU A 28 11.48 17.35 -3.81
N GLY A 29 10.64 17.47 -2.78
CA GLY A 29 10.95 18.15 -1.53
C GLY A 29 11.93 17.40 -0.61
N VAL A 30 12.29 16.16 -0.93
CA VAL A 30 13.20 15.35 -0.12
C VAL A 30 14.63 15.88 -0.20
N THR A 31 15.18 16.23 0.96
CA THR A 31 16.60 16.50 1.19
C THR A 31 17.00 15.88 2.52
N PHE A 32 18.28 15.56 2.71
CA PHE A 32 18.77 15.06 4.00
C PHE A 32 18.45 16.03 5.16
N GLN A 33 18.49 17.35 4.93
CA GLN A 33 18.14 18.34 5.94
C GLN A 33 16.63 18.29 6.29
N ALA A 34 15.74 18.15 5.29
CA ALA A 34 14.31 18.04 5.53
C ALA A 34 13.97 16.78 6.32
N VAL A 35 14.52 15.64 5.92
CA VAL A 35 14.31 14.35 6.60
C VAL A 35 14.93 14.36 8.00
N ALA A 36 16.13 14.92 8.20
CA ALA A 36 16.77 15.06 9.50
C ALA A 36 15.90 15.86 10.48
N ARG A 37 15.30 16.96 9.99
CA ARG A 37 14.37 17.77 10.78
C ARG A 37 13.10 17.01 11.14
N ALA A 38 12.50 16.32 10.18
CA ALA A 38 11.28 15.53 10.40
C ALA A 38 11.50 14.35 11.37
N ALA A 39 12.64 13.68 11.25
CA ALA A 39 13.00 12.54 12.11
C ALA A 39 13.62 12.96 13.48
N GLY A 40 13.87 14.25 13.72
CA GLY A 40 14.49 14.73 14.96
C GLY A 40 15.95 14.29 15.16
N ILE A 41 16.72 14.09 14.06
CA ILE A 41 18.11 13.60 14.10
C ILE A 41 19.05 14.51 13.30
N SER A 42 20.37 14.23 13.37
CA SER A 42 21.34 14.99 12.57
C SER A 42 21.45 14.46 11.14
N VAL A 43 21.82 15.36 10.19
CA VAL A 43 22.13 14.96 8.79
C VAL A 43 23.23 13.91 8.73
N GLY A 44 24.28 14.06 9.54
CA GLY A 44 25.37 13.07 9.59
C GLY A 44 24.90 11.67 10.01
N ARG A 45 23.84 11.59 10.85
CA ARG A 45 23.25 10.30 11.20
C ARG A 45 22.53 9.68 9.99
N ILE A 46 21.78 10.44 9.19
CA ILE A 46 21.18 9.92 7.96
C ILE A 46 22.25 9.42 6.99
N GLN A 47 23.32 10.19 6.79
CA GLN A 47 24.43 9.85 5.89
C GLN A 47 25.19 8.58 6.33
N HIS A 48 25.10 8.21 7.61
CA HIS A 48 25.63 6.93 8.08
C HIS A 48 24.80 5.72 7.60
N TYR A 49 23.49 5.90 7.36
CA TYR A 49 22.57 4.83 6.94
C TYR A 49 22.26 4.83 5.44
N PHE A 50 22.40 5.97 4.78
CA PHE A 50 22.05 6.16 3.37
C PHE A 50 23.11 7.04 2.70
N ALA A 51 23.80 6.48 1.71
CA ALA A 51 24.87 7.17 1.01
C ALA A 51 24.36 8.31 0.10
N SER A 52 23.12 8.24 -0.34
CA SER A 52 22.51 9.24 -1.23
C SER A 52 21.03 9.46 -0.95
N LYS A 53 20.50 10.61 -1.43
CA LYS A 53 19.04 10.87 -1.46
C LYS A 53 18.29 9.76 -2.21
N ASP A 54 18.82 9.33 -3.34
CA ASP A 54 18.20 8.30 -4.18
C ASP A 54 18.09 6.96 -3.47
N GLU A 55 19.14 6.57 -2.73
CA GLU A 55 19.12 5.36 -1.91
C GLU A 55 18.05 5.45 -0.80
N LEU A 56 17.96 6.60 -0.13
CA LEU A 56 16.95 6.85 0.89
C LEU A 56 15.53 6.77 0.31
N VAL A 57 15.29 7.41 -0.84
CA VAL A 57 13.99 7.40 -1.52
C VAL A 57 13.62 5.98 -1.96
N LEU A 58 14.57 5.23 -2.53
CA LEU A 58 14.34 3.85 -2.95
C LEU A 58 14.03 2.93 -1.75
N ALA A 59 14.78 3.08 -0.65
CA ALA A 59 14.53 2.32 0.57
C ALA A 59 13.15 2.63 1.18
N GLY A 60 12.70 3.89 1.12
CA GLY A 60 11.36 4.29 1.55
C GLY A 60 10.25 3.71 0.67
N CYS A 61 10.50 3.55 -0.64
CA CYS A 61 9.58 2.89 -1.56
C CYS A 61 9.42 1.39 -1.22
N SER A 62 10.52 0.68 -1.00
CA SER A 62 10.46 -0.73 -0.57
C SER A 62 9.74 -0.86 0.76
N ALA A 63 10.07 -0.02 1.73
CA ALA A 63 9.52 -0.13 3.08
C ALA A 63 7.99 0.14 3.13
N ILE A 64 7.43 1.00 2.26
CA ILE A 64 5.98 1.21 2.24
C ILE A 64 5.24 0.02 1.63
N VAL A 65 5.83 -0.65 0.65
CA VAL A 65 5.29 -1.88 0.06
C VAL A 65 5.34 -3.02 1.07
N ASP A 66 6.51 -3.23 1.71
CA ASP A 66 6.69 -4.28 2.72
C ASP A 66 5.75 -4.08 3.92
N GLY A 67 5.57 -2.83 4.36
CA GLY A 67 4.66 -2.47 5.44
C GLY A 67 3.20 -2.78 5.11
N ALA A 68 2.76 -2.44 3.90
CA ALA A 68 1.40 -2.73 3.43
C ALA A 68 1.13 -4.25 3.35
N SER A 69 2.10 -5.03 2.86
CA SER A 69 2.00 -6.50 2.79
C SER A 69 1.89 -7.12 4.18
N THR A 70 2.75 -6.71 5.12
CA THR A 70 2.72 -7.21 6.51
C THR A 70 1.41 -6.87 7.20
N GLU A 71 0.91 -5.65 7.04
CA GLU A 71 -0.36 -5.23 7.64
C GLU A 71 -1.55 -6.01 7.06
N HIS A 72 -1.53 -6.31 5.76
CA HIS A 72 -2.54 -7.16 5.13
C HIS A 72 -2.49 -8.60 5.67
N GLU A 73 -1.30 -9.23 5.75
CA GLU A 73 -1.13 -10.56 6.32
C GLU A 73 -1.67 -10.67 7.75
N ASP A 74 -1.35 -9.68 8.60
CA ASP A 74 -1.82 -9.63 9.99
C ASP A 74 -3.35 -9.55 10.08
N ARG A 75 -4.00 -8.74 9.23
CA ARG A 75 -5.46 -8.55 9.19
C ARG A 75 -6.19 -9.74 8.59
N SER A 76 -5.55 -10.50 7.70
CA SER A 76 -6.13 -11.65 7.00
C SER A 76 -6.13 -12.92 7.84
N THR A 77 -5.48 -12.93 9.01
CA THR A 77 -5.34 -14.12 9.84
C THR A 77 -6.70 -14.62 10.35
N GLY A 78 -7.06 -15.86 9.99
CA GLY A 78 -8.28 -16.54 10.45
C GLY A 78 -9.54 -16.21 9.64
N LEU A 79 -9.43 -15.42 8.56
CA LEU A 79 -10.51 -15.08 7.66
C LEU A 79 -10.67 -16.14 6.55
N ASP A 80 -11.89 -16.26 6.00
CA ASP A 80 -12.12 -17.06 4.78
C ASP A 80 -11.66 -16.28 3.51
N ALA A 81 -11.67 -16.97 2.35
CA ALA A 81 -11.18 -16.37 1.11
C ALA A 81 -11.95 -15.12 0.66
N TRP A 82 -13.26 -15.05 0.91
CA TRP A 82 -14.08 -13.88 0.61
C TRP A 82 -13.79 -12.71 1.56
N GLU A 83 -13.61 -13.02 2.83
CA GLU A 83 -13.27 -12.03 3.86
C GLU A 83 -11.88 -11.43 3.62
N VAL A 84 -10.89 -12.29 3.25
CA VAL A 84 -9.55 -11.81 2.87
C VAL A 84 -9.61 -10.96 1.60
N LEU A 85 -10.43 -11.32 0.61
CA LEU A 85 -10.61 -10.52 -0.60
C LEU A 85 -11.18 -9.14 -0.28
N ILE A 86 -12.20 -9.05 0.58
CA ILE A 86 -12.75 -7.76 1.04
C ILE A 86 -11.66 -6.95 1.73
N GLU A 87 -10.91 -7.55 2.67
CA GLU A 87 -9.85 -6.84 3.40
C GLU A 87 -8.76 -6.34 2.44
N LEU A 88 -8.32 -7.14 1.47
CA LEU A 88 -7.35 -6.76 0.44
C LEU A 88 -7.80 -5.51 -0.34
N LEU A 89 -9.08 -5.45 -0.71
CA LEU A 89 -9.64 -4.38 -1.55
C LEU A 89 -9.95 -3.12 -0.76
N VAL A 90 -10.40 -3.25 0.49
CA VAL A 90 -10.84 -2.14 1.36
C VAL A 90 -9.66 -1.51 2.11
N HIS A 91 -8.61 -2.29 2.42
CA HIS A 91 -7.46 -1.81 3.18
C HIS A 91 -6.85 -0.53 2.61
N PRO A 92 -6.66 -0.32 1.28
CA PRO A 92 -6.08 0.91 0.74
C PRO A 92 -6.93 2.16 0.92
N ILE A 93 -8.23 2.05 1.27
CA ILE A 93 -9.12 3.20 1.43
C ILE A 93 -8.74 4.00 2.67
N PRO A 94 -8.34 5.28 2.56
CA PRO A 94 -7.84 6.08 3.68
C PRO A 94 -8.99 6.60 4.56
N ARG A 95 -9.34 5.82 5.59
CA ARG A 95 -10.43 6.13 6.55
C ARG A 95 -9.99 6.98 7.74
N THR A 96 -8.69 7.11 7.99
CA THR A 96 -8.15 7.96 9.06
C THR A 96 -7.11 8.94 8.52
N PRO A 97 -6.91 10.10 9.19
CA PRO A 97 -5.87 11.05 8.80
C PRO A 97 -4.47 10.44 8.75
N GLU A 98 -4.14 9.56 9.69
CA GLU A 98 -2.84 8.89 9.79
C GLU A 98 -2.62 7.95 8.61
N PHE A 99 -3.62 7.13 8.28
CA PHE A 99 -3.55 6.20 7.16
C PHE A 99 -3.49 6.94 5.80
N ARG A 100 -4.18 8.10 5.72
CA ARG A 100 -4.14 8.98 4.55
C ARG A 100 -2.70 9.42 4.20
N ILE A 101 -1.83 9.62 5.20
CA ILE A 101 -0.41 9.95 4.98
C ILE A 101 0.26 8.81 4.22
N GLY A 102 0.13 7.57 4.66
CA GLY A 102 0.70 6.39 4.00
C GLY A 102 0.22 6.26 2.56
N VAL A 103 -1.10 6.38 2.34
CA VAL A 103 -1.69 6.32 0.99
C VAL A 103 -1.17 7.45 0.09
N SER A 104 -1.03 8.69 0.61
CA SER A 104 -0.48 9.81 -0.18
C SER A 104 0.98 9.57 -0.58
N VAL A 105 1.78 8.96 0.30
CA VAL A 105 3.17 8.56 0.01
C VAL A 105 3.21 7.47 -1.06
N TRP A 106 2.32 6.48 -1.00
CA TRP A 106 2.18 5.46 -2.05
C TRP A 106 1.93 6.10 -3.43
N TYR A 107 0.98 7.03 -3.52
CA TYR A 107 0.68 7.72 -4.79
C TYR A 107 1.84 8.62 -5.26
N ALA A 108 2.60 9.23 -4.35
CA ALA A 108 3.82 9.97 -4.71
C ALA A 108 4.87 9.05 -5.37
N TYR A 109 5.05 7.82 -4.84
CA TYR A 109 5.92 6.81 -5.46
C TYR A 109 5.35 6.30 -6.79
N LEU A 110 4.03 6.14 -6.91
CA LEU A 110 3.40 5.72 -8.15
C LEU A 110 3.67 6.74 -9.28
N VAL A 111 3.54 8.04 -9.00
CA VAL A 111 3.89 9.10 -9.97
C VAL A 111 5.38 9.07 -10.29
N ARG A 112 6.25 8.89 -9.30
CA ARG A 112 7.70 8.80 -9.52
C ARG A 112 8.10 7.58 -10.38
N ALA A 113 7.35 6.49 -10.32
CA ALA A 113 7.57 5.29 -11.12
C ALA A 113 7.52 5.55 -12.63
N PHE A 114 6.83 6.59 -13.11
CA PHE A 114 6.80 6.94 -14.54
C PHE A 114 8.16 7.42 -15.08
N VAL A 115 9.06 7.86 -14.21
CA VAL A 115 10.35 8.47 -14.60
C VAL A 115 11.57 7.82 -13.95
N ASP A 116 11.40 6.96 -12.93
CA ASP A 116 12.49 6.22 -12.28
C ASP A 116 12.26 4.70 -12.40
N PRO A 117 13.04 3.99 -13.26
CA PRO A 117 12.83 2.57 -13.52
C PRO A 117 13.02 1.67 -12.29
N ARG A 118 13.82 2.08 -11.30
CA ARG A 118 14.02 1.32 -10.06
C ARG A 118 12.77 1.35 -9.19
N ILE A 119 12.14 2.51 -9.07
CA ILE A 119 10.86 2.68 -8.36
C ILE A 119 9.75 1.99 -9.16
N ALA A 120 9.77 2.11 -10.49
CA ALA A 120 8.82 1.43 -11.37
C ALA A 120 8.80 -0.08 -11.16
N GLU A 121 9.95 -0.71 -10.96
CA GLU A 121 10.02 -2.17 -10.71
C GLU A 121 9.36 -2.55 -9.40
N ILE A 122 9.63 -1.82 -8.31
CA ILE A 122 9.02 -2.05 -6.99
C ILE A 122 7.50 -1.87 -7.07
N MET A 123 7.03 -0.75 -7.62
CA MET A 123 5.61 -0.44 -7.70
C MET A 123 4.86 -1.40 -8.63
N ARG A 124 5.47 -1.80 -9.75
CA ARG A 124 4.92 -2.79 -10.68
C ARG A 124 4.75 -4.16 -10.00
N SER A 125 5.76 -4.58 -9.24
CA SER A 125 5.70 -5.84 -8.49
C SER A 125 4.56 -5.82 -7.46
N ALA A 126 4.43 -4.73 -6.70
CA ALA A 126 3.38 -4.57 -5.70
C ALA A 126 1.97 -4.58 -6.32
N ILE A 127 1.74 -3.79 -7.39
CA ILE A 127 0.45 -3.74 -8.09
C ILE A 127 0.09 -5.10 -8.69
N ARG A 128 1.07 -5.80 -9.27
CA ARG A 128 0.89 -7.14 -9.81
C ARG A 128 0.55 -8.13 -8.70
N GLY A 129 1.26 -8.08 -7.57
CA GLY A 129 1.02 -8.94 -6.42
C GLY A 129 -0.41 -8.82 -5.90
N THR A 130 -0.93 -7.61 -5.71
CA THR A 130 -2.33 -7.38 -5.30
C THR A 130 -3.33 -8.02 -6.27
N ARG A 131 -3.10 -7.90 -7.59
CA ARG A 131 -3.96 -8.52 -8.59
C ARG A 131 -3.89 -10.04 -8.54
N GLU A 132 -2.70 -10.60 -8.49
CA GLU A 132 -2.47 -12.06 -8.45
C GLU A 132 -3.08 -12.66 -7.17
N GLU A 133 -3.01 -11.97 -6.05
CA GLU A 133 -3.64 -12.36 -4.80
C GLU A 133 -5.18 -12.34 -4.89
N ALA A 134 -5.76 -11.29 -5.48
CA ALA A 134 -7.20 -11.24 -5.71
C ALA A 134 -7.68 -12.38 -6.64
N GLU A 135 -6.92 -12.70 -7.69
CA GLU A 135 -7.19 -13.83 -8.60
C GLU A 135 -7.12 -15.18 -7.87
N GLU A 136 -6.14 -15.35 -6.98
CA GLU A 136 -5.99 -16.57 -6.16
C GLU A 136 -7.12 -16.71 -5.13
N LEU A 137 -7.50 -15.64 -4.44
CA LEU A 137 -8.60 -15.63 -3.49
C LEU A 137 -9.94 -15.99 -4.16
N LEU A 138 -10.21 -15.45 -5.34
CA LEU A 138 -11.38 -15.82 -6.14
C LEU A 138 -11.34 -17.31 -6.53
N ARG A 139 -10.19 -17.84 -6.93
CA ARG A 139 -10.01 -19.26 -7.25
C ARG A 139 -10.31 -20.16 -6.04
N LEU A 140 -9.80 -19.79 -4.86
CA LEU A 140 -10.05 -20.50 -3.60
C LEU A 140 -11.53 -20.46 -3.20
N ALA A 141 -12.20 -19.35 -3.51
CA ALA A 141 -13.63 -19.13 -3.25
C ALA A 141 -14.56 -19.76 -4.31
N GLY A 142 -14.03 -20.48 -5.33
CA GLY A 142 -14.81 -21.08 -6.41
C GLY A 142 -15.40 -20.07 -7.40
N ALA A 143 -14.89 -18.84 -7.43
CA ALA A 143 -15.37 -17.76 -8.29
C ALA A 143 -14.48 -17.54 -9.54
N PRO A 144 -15.01 -16.93 -10.62
CA PRO A 144 -14.22 -16.69 -11.83
C PRO A 144 -13.08 -15.70 -11.60
N VAL A 145 -11.84 -16.16 -11.80
CA VAL A 145 -10.59 -15.39 -11.57
C VAL A 145 -10.49 -14.11 -12.40
N ILE A 146 -11.22 -14.04 -13.53
CA ILE A 146 -11.21 -12.86 -14.42
C ILE A 146 -11.62 -11.56 -13.70
N HIS A 147 -12.35 -11.64 -12.60
CA HIS A 147 -12.77 -10.50 -11.79
C HIS A 147 -11.66 -9.91 -10.94
N GLY A 148 -10.55 -10.63 -10.65
CA GLY A 148 -9.46 -10.16 -9.80
C GLY A 148 -8.84 -8.85 -10.29
N ALA A 149 -8.49 -8.78 -11.58
CA ALA A 149 -7.96 -7.56 -12.19
C ALA A 149 -8.96 -6.38 -12.14
N ARG A 150 -10.26 -6.65 -12.34
CA ARG A 150 -11.33 -5.64 -12.25
C ARG A 150 -11.47 -5.10 -10.84
N LEU A 151 -11.51 -5.96 -9.83
CA LEU A 151 -11.65 -5.59 -8.43
C LEU A 151 -10.43 -4.79 -7.93
N ALA A 152 -9.22 -5.23 -8.26
CA ALA A 152 -8.01 -4.50 -7.92
C ALA A 152 -7.98 -3.10 -8.56
N ALA A 153 -8.39 -2.97 -9.83
CA ALA A 153 -8.47 -1.67 -10.50
C ALA A 153 -9.58 -0.78 -9.90
N LEU A 154 -10.72 -1.36 -9.50
CA LEU A 154 -11.80 -0.64 -8.83
C LEU A 154 -11.33 -0.09 -7.49
N SER A 155 -10.69 -0.91 -6.64
CA SER A 155 -10.13 -0.49 -5.36
C SER A 155 -9.15 0.68 -5.52
N GLN A 156 -8.23 0.60 -6.49
CA GLN A 156 -7.28 1.68 -6.77
C GLN A 156 -7.99 2.97 -7.21
N GLY A 157 -8.99 2.88 -8.07
CA GLY A 157 -9.77 4.03 -8.53
C GLY A 157 -10.56 4.71 -7.41
N LEU A 158 -11.20 3.92 -6.55
CA LEU A 158 -11.93 4.44 -5.38
C LEU A 158 -10.98 5.06 -4.35
N THR A 159 -9.85 4.42 -4.08
CA THR A 159 -8.79 4.97 -3.21
C THR A 159 -8.34 6.35 -3.69
N GLN A 160 -8.13 6.52 -5.00
CA GLN A 160 -7.77 7.82 -5.58
C GLN A 160 -8.87 8.87 -5.37
N GLN A 161 -10.14 8.51 -5.55
CA GLN A 161 -11.26 9.43 -5.36
C GLN A 161 -11.38 9.85 -3.89
N VAL A 162 -11.21 8.93 -2.95
CA VAL A 162 -11.20 9.25 -1.51
C VAL A 162 -10.00 10.12 -1.16
N LEU A 163 -8.81 9.81 -1.67
CA LEU A 163 -7.59 10.59 -1.42
C LEU A 163 -7.73 12.04 -1.89
N THR A 164 -8.40 12.27 -3.02
CA THR A 164 -8.64 13.61 -3.59
C THR A 164 -9.86 14.32 -2.98
N GLY A 165 -10.64 13.64 -2.12
CA GLY A 165 -11.86 14.21 -1.52
C GLY A 165 -13.06 14.22 -2.46
N ALA A 166 -12.99 13.48 -3.57
CA ALA A 166 -14.09 13.34 -4.53
C ALA A 166 -15.15 12.30 -4.09
N MET A 167 -14.82 11.46 -3.11
CA MET A 167 -15.69 10.41 -2.58
C MET A 167 -15.47 10.25 -1.08
N ASP A 168 -16.52 9.92 -0.36
CA ASP A 168 -16.45 9.55 1.05
C ASP A 168 -15.83 8.16 1.24
N PRO A 169 -14.98 7.93 2.27
CA PRO A 169 -14.39 6.62 2.52
C PRO A 169 -15.40 5.50 2.72
N ASP A 170 -16.48 5.75 3.45
CA ASP A 170 -17.49 4.73 3.73
C ASP A 170 -18.32 4.38 2.48
N GLU A 171 -18.54 5.36 1.58
CA GLU A 171 -19.13 5.11 0.26
C GLU A 171 -18.24 4.18 -0.58
N ALA A 172 -16.93 4.44 -0.62
CA ALA A 172 -15.98 3.61 -1.35
C ALA A 172 -15.93 2.16 -0.83
N VAL A 173 -15.96 1.98 0.50
CA VAL A 173 -16.03 0.66 1.15
C VAL A 173 -17.32 -0.06 0.75
N THR A 174 -18.46 0.61 0.86
CA THR A 174 -19.77 0.04 0.50
C THR A 174 -19.82 -0.45 -0.96
N ILE A 175 -19.21 0.29 -1.88
CA ILE A 175 -19.13 -0.12 -3.29
C ILE A 175 -18.30 -1.40 -3.43
N LEU A 176 -17.14 -1.51 -2.77
CA LEU A 176 -16.29 -2.70 -2.85
C LEU A 176 -16.96 -3.93 -2.25
N GLU A 177 -17.58 -3.79 -1.07
CA GLU A 177 -18.30 -4.86 -0.41
C GLU A 177 -19.47 -5.36 -1.27
N ALA A 178 -20.25 -4.45 -1.85
CA ALA A 178 -21.37 -4.81 -2.73
C ALA A 178 -20.90 -5.57 -4.00
N GLU A 179 -19.77 -5.18 -4.60
CA GLU A 179 -19.19 -5.90 -5.74
C GLU A 179 -18.75 -7.32 -5.38
N VAL A 180 -18.13 -7.50 -4.21
CA VAL A 180 -17.71 -8.83 -3.73
C VAL A 180 -18.90 -9.70 -3.37
N ASP A 181 -19.92 -9.16 -2.67
CA ASP A 181 -21.14 -9.86 -2.30
C ASP A 181 -21.94 -10.31 -3.53
N HIS A 182 -21.97 -9.48 -4.58
CA HIS A 182 -22.58 -9.86 -5.85
C HIS A 182 -21.89 -11.10 -6.46
N LEU A 183 -20.57 -11.10 -6.55
CA LEU A 183 -19.80 -12.23 -7.05
C LEU A 183 -19.96 -13.49 -6.19
N ARG A 184 -20.00 -13.35 -4.87
CA ARG A 184 -20.24 -14.45 -3.92
C ARG A 184 -21.61 -15.09 -4.16
N SER A 185 -22.64 -14.27 -4.38
CA SER A 185 -24.01 -14.74 -4.64
C SER A 185 -24.11 -15.48 -5.98
N GLU A 186 -23.46 -15.00 -7.04
CA GLU A 186 -23.41 -15.63 -8.35
C GLU A 186 -22.70 -17.00 -8.29
N SER A 187 -21.59 -17.08 -7.55
CA SER A 187 -20.82 -18.33 -7.41
C SER A 187 -21.59 -19.42 -6.65
N GLY A 188 -22.28 -19.06 -5.56
CA GLY A 188 -23.13 -19.99 -4.81
C GLY A 188 -24.34 -20.50 -5.62
N ALA A 189 -24.89 -19.69 -6.53
CA ALA A 189 -25.97 -20.09 -7.42
C ALA A 189 -25.54 -21.10 -8.51
N LEU A 190 -24.25 -21.12 -8.88
CA LEU A 190 -23.68 -22.07 -9.83
C LEU A 190 -23.45 -23.44 -9.18
N GLU A 191 -22.99 -23.51 -7.94
CA GLU A 191 -22.81 -24.75 -7.19
C GLU A 191 -24.14 -25.52 -6.95
N THR A 192 -25.22 -24.80 -6.73
CA THR A 192 -26.56 -25.40 -6.50
C THR A 192 -27.21 -25.95 -7.78
N ARG A 193 -26.65 -25.69 -8.96
CA ARG A 193 -27.16 -26.13 -10.27
C ARG A 193 -26.37 -27.30 -10.88
N SER A 194 -25.26 -27.72 -10.23
CA SER A 194 -24.40 -28.84 -10.65
C SER A 194 -24.69 -30.10 -9.85
#